data_e72769ac6ce124b8f329754fb0f95289
#
_entry.id   e72769ac6ce124b8f329754fb0f95289
#
_cell.length_a   1.000
_cell.length_b   1.000
_cell.length_c   1.000
_cell.angle_alpha   90.00
_cell.angle_beta   90.00
_cell.angle_gamma   90.00
#
_symmetry.space_group_name_H-M   'P 1'
#
loop_
_entity.id
_entity.type
_entity.pdbx_description
1 polymer ?
#
loop_
_entity_poly.entity_id
_entity_poly.type
_entity_poly.pdbx_seq_one_letter_code
_entity_poly.pdbx_strand_id
1 'polypeptide(L)'
;ERPSWTRQDERFEAALADLAGIVDDPAAAAGLDDDLQPLVRWGRRNSLTQTAVALLQPGVPDVYQGTEGEDLSLVDPDNRRPVDFERLRAAVDVDVDDPDDPRTKARLTAALLDLRRRRPGCFGAGPAGSYRPLAVTGPDADRVIAFARGDGVVVVATRFPTRGAIDPATTAVLPEGRWVAVPRGAARDGGESAVADLLGDMPVLVLE
;
A
#
# COMPACT_ATOMS: atom_id res chain seq x y z
N GLU A 1 -27.84 -8.30 -28.89
CA GLU A 1 -26.92 -7.20 -29.17
C GLU A 1 -26.60 -6.50 -27.85
N ARG A 2 -25.34 -6.19 -27.57
CA ARG A 2 -24.94 -5.47 -26.38
C ARG A 2 -25.16 -3.96 -26.59
N PRO A 3 -25.65 -3.21 -25.59
CA PRO A 3 -25.74 -1.76 -25.68
C PRO A 3 -24.36 -1.16 -25.94
N SER A 4 -24.29 -0.04 -26.63
CA SER A 4 -23.08 0.71 -26.91
C SER A 4 -23.30 2.19 -26.62
N TRP A 5 -22.23 2.95 -26.46
CA TRP A 5 -22.29 4.41 -26.24
C TRP A 5 -23.07 5.17 -27.31
N THR A 6 -23.12 4.64 -28.54
CA THR A 6 -23.80 5.27 -29.67
C THR A 6 -25.19 4.68 -29.94
N ARG A 7 -25.55 3.60 -29.27
CA ARG A 7 -26.82 2.92 -29.42
C ARG A 7 -27.29 2.40 -28.06
N GLN A 8 -27.97 3.25 -27.35
CA GLN A 8 -28.51 2.96 -26.03
C GLN A 8 -29.74 2.06 -26.13
N ASP A 9 -29.89 1.16 -25.17
CA ASP A 9 -31.08 0.34 -24.99
C ASP A 9 -31.71 0.72 -23.65
N GLU A 10 -32.72 1.59 -23.71
CA GLU A 10 -33.38 2.15 -22.52
C GLU A 10 -33.95 1.08 -21.58
N ARG A 11 -34.40 -0.06 -22.12
CA ARG A 11 -34.91 -1.16 -21.29
C ARG A 11 -33.81 -1.86 -20.53
N PHE A 12 -32.67 -2.06 -21.20
CA PHE A 12 -31.49 -2.65 -20.55
C PHE A 12 -30.94 -1.72 -19.48
N GLU A 13 -30.85 -0.43 -19.78
CA GLU A 13 -30.34 0.55 -18.84
C GLU A 13 -31.27 0.71 -17.62
N ALA A 14 -32.59 0.73 -17.83
CA ALA A 14 -33.56 0.75 -16.73
C ALA A 14 -33.45 -0.53 -15.85
N ALA A 15 -33.35 -1.71 -16.45
CA ALA A 15 -33.19 -2.95 -15.69
C ALA A 15 -31.85 -3.00 -14.93
N LEU A 16 -30.79 -2.41 -15.48
CA LEU A 16 -29.52 -2.29 -14.79
C LEU A 16 -29.58 -1.29 -13.61
N ALA A 17 -30.29 -0.17 -13.79
CA ALA A 17 -30.53 0.79 -12.72
C ALA A 17 -31.36 0.17 -11.58
N ASP A 18 -32.41 -0.58 -11.92
CA ASP A 18 -33.22 -1.32 -10.93
C ASP A 18 -32.39 -2.34 -10.16
N LEU A 19 -31.51 -3.08 -10.86
CA LEU A 19 -30.60 -4.02 -10.23
C LEU A 19 -29.58 -3.31 -9.31
N ALA A 20 -29.03 -2.18 -9.76
CA ALA A 20 -28.13 -1.38 -8.95
C ALA A 20 -28.81 -0.83 -7.68
N GLY A 21 -30.10 -0.57 -7.74
CA GLY A 21 -30.91 -0.11 -6.60
C GLY A 21 -31.02 -1.14 -5.46
N ILE A 22 -30.58 -2.38 -5.63
CA ILE A 22 -30.55 -3.37 -4.55
C ILE A 22 -29.69 -2.94 -3.36
N VAL A 23 -28.70 -2.09 -3.60
CA VAL A 23 -27.82 -1.55 -2.54
C VAL A 23 -28.56 -0.55 -1.63
N ASP A 24 -29.72 -0.06 -2.04
CA ASP A 24 -30.59 0.83 -1.24
C ASP A 24 -31.45 0.02 -0.23
N ASP A 25 -31.51 -1.30 -0.38
CA ASP A 25 -32.11 -2.18 0.63
C ASP A 25 -31.12 -2.38 1.78
N PRO A 26 -31.46 -1.96 3.03
CA PRO A 26 -30.54 -2.04 4.16
C PRO A 26 -30.08 -3.46 4.49
N ALA A 27 -30.92 -4.47 4.27
CA ALA A 27 -30.57 -5.87 4.55
C ALA A 27 -29.61 -6.43 3.49
N ALA A 28 -29.85 -6.09 2.21
CA ALA A 28 -28.95 -6.47 1.12
C ALA A 28 -27.61 -5.73 1.22
N ALA A 29 -27.62 -4.44 1.55
CA ALA A 29 -26.42 -3.64 1.78
C ALA A 29 -25.58 -4.18 2.93
N ALA A 30 -26.19 -4.52 4.08
CA ALA A 30 -25.47 -5.10 5.22
C ALA A 30 -24.84 -6.45 4.89
N GLY A 31 -25.54 -7.33 4.17
CA GLY A 31 -25.00 -8.61 3.72
C GLY A 31 -23.82 -8.44 2.76
N LEU A 32 -23.93 -7.48 1.83
CA LEU A 32 -22.86 -7.15 0.88
C LEU A 32 -21.64 -6.56 1.60
N ASP A 33 -21.84 -5.69 2.58
CA ASP A 33 -20.76 -5.10 3.36
C ASP A 33 -19.94 -6.18 4.08
N ASP A 34 -20.60 -7.16 4.71
CA ASP A 34 -19.93 -8.27 5.39
C ASP A 34 -19.10 -9.12 4.41
N ASP A 35 -19.65 -9.44 3.24
CA ASP A 35 -18.95 -10.20 2.19
C ASP A 35 -17.76 -9.43 1.58
N LEU A 36 -17.84 -8.11 1.55
CA LEU A 36 -16.77 -7.26 1.00
C LEU A 36 -15.63 -6.98 2.00
N GLN A 37 -15.84 -7.15 3.31
CA GLN A 37 -14.79 -6.85 4.32
C GLN A 37 -13.44 -7.51 4.06
N PRO A 38 -13.34 -8.78 3.65
CA PRO A 38 -12.05 -9.36 3.29
C PRO A 38 -11.38 -8.65 2.12
N LEU A 39 -12.15 -8.26 1.09
CA LEU A 39 -11.64 -7.55 -0.08
C LEU A 39 -11.12 -6.16 0.29
N VAL A 40 -11.84 -5.44 1.16
CA VAL A 40 -11.42 -4.13 1.68
C VAL A 40 -10.09 -4.25 2.41
N ARG A 41 -9.94 -5.22 3.32
CA ARG A 41 -8.68 -5.48 4.04
C ARG A 41 -7.53 -5.80 3.10
N TRP A 42 -7.73 -6.70 2.14
CA TRP A 42 -6.71 -7.02 1.14
C TRP A 42 -6.35 -5.84 0.25
N GLY A 43 -7.34 -5.03 -0.12
CA GLY A 43 -7.16 -3.80 -0.88
C GLY A 43 -6.28 -2.78 -0.13
N ARG A 44 -6.55 -2.57 1.17
CA ARG A 44 -5.74 -1.69 2.04
C ARG A 44 -4.30 -2.17 2.13
N ARG A 45 -4.08 -3.45 2.41
CA ARG A 45 -2.73 -4.05 2.48
C ARG A 45 -1.97 -3.88 1.16
N ASN A 46 -2.61 -4.16 0.02
CA ASN A 46 -2.02 -3.91 -1.29
C ASN A 46 -1.71 -2.43 -1.51
N SER A 47 -2.59 -1.53 -1.10
CA SER A 47 -2.40 -0.08 -1.24
C SER A 47 -1.18 0.40 -0.44
N LEU A 48 -0.96 -0.09 0.79
CA LEU A 48 0.23 0.22 1.59
C LEU A 48 1.52 -0.25 0.91
N THR A 49 1.53 -1.50 0.43
CA THR A 49 2.67 -2.06 -0.32
C THR A 49 2.95 -1.24 -1.58
N GLN A 50 1.94 -0.96 -2.38
CA GLN A 50 2.09 -0.18 -3.62
C GLN A 50 2.60 1.22 -3.34
N THR A 51 2.08 1.89 -2.31
CA THR A 51 2.52 3.22 -1.90
C THR A 51 4.00 3.21 -1.53
N ALA A 52 4.43 2.28 -0.69
CA ALA A 52 5.83 2.19 -0.27
C ALA A 52 6.76 1.88 -1.45
N VAL A 53 6.40 0.93 -2.29
CA VAL A 53 7.19 0.56 -3.47
C VAL A 53 7.26 1.73 -4.46
N ALA A 54 6.13 2.38 -4.76
CA ALA A 54 6.10 3.53 -5.68
C ALA A 54 6.96 4.69 -5.19
N LEU A 55 6.91 4.99 -3.89
CA LEU A 55 7.69 6.08 -3.31
C LEU A 55 9.18 5.78 -3.19
N LEU A 56 9.59 4.50 -3.04
CA LEU A 56 10.97 4.15 -2.69
C LEU A 56 11.74 3.45 -3.80
N GLN A 57 11.09 3.00 -4.88
CA GLN A 57 11.77 2.45 -6.05
C GLN A 57 12.57 3.52 -6.82
N PRO A 58 13.44 3.15 -7.79
CA PRO A 58 14.07 4.10 -8.69
C PRO A 58 13.04 4.91 -9.49
N GLY A 59 13.32 6.21 -9.63
CA GLY A 59 12.49 7.14 -10.38
C GLY A 59 11.93 8.28 -9.54
N VAL A 60 11.09 9.08 -10.16
CA VAL A 60 10.36 10.18 -9.52
C VAL A 60 8.95 9.67 -9.23
N PRO A 61 8.57 9.54 -7.95
CA PRO A 61 7.22 9.12 -7.61
C PRO A 61 6.21 10.21 -7.97
N ASP A 62 5.05 9.77 -8.44
CA ASP A 62 3.89 10.62 -8.62
C ASP A 62 2.87 10.33 -7.51
N VAL A 63 2.42 11.38 -6.84
CA VAL A 63 1.36 11.33 -5.83
C VAL A 63 0.33 12.38 -6.23
N TYR A 64 -0.77 11.92 -6.81
CA TYR A 64 -1.85 12.82 -7.18
C TYR A 64 -2.62 13.28 -5.95
N GLN A 65 -3.18 14.49 -6.01
CA GLN A 65 -3.91 15.12 -4.90
C GLN A 65 -5.00 14.18 -4.32
N GLY A 66 -4.96 13.96 -3.01
CA GLY A 66 -5.91 13.09 -2.30
C GLY A 66 -5.47 11.63 -2.20
N THR A 67 -4.58 11.15 -3.09
CA THR A 67 -4.12 9.76 -3.09
C THR A 67 -3.08 9.46 -1.99
N GLU A 68 -2.69 10.46 -1.22
CA GLU A 68 -1.93 10.29 0.03
C GLU A 68 -2.68 9.40 1.03
N GLY A 69 -4.02 9.52 1.05
CA GLY A 69 -4.93 8.66 1.79
C GLY A 69 -5.59 7.60 0.91
N GLU A 70 -6.68 7.02 1.40
CA GLU A 70 -7.54 6.16 0.57
C GLU A 70 -8.32 7.02 -0.42
N ASP A 71 -8.21 6.68 -1.69
CA ASP A 71 -9.00 7.23 -2.78
C ASP A 71 -9.70 6.07 -3.48
N LEU A 72 -11.04 6.10 -3.48
CA LEU A 72 -11.89 5.09 -4.09
C LEU A 72 -12.51 5.58 -5.41
N SER A 73 -11.89 6.58 -6.04
CA SER A 73 -12.30 7.06 -7.36
C SER A 73 -12.14 5.95 -8.40
N LEU A 74 -13.16 5.77 -9.24
CA LEU A 74 -13.18 4.70 -10.24
C LEU A 74 -12.60 5.13 -11.57
N VAL A 75 -12.86 6.36 -11.97
CA VAL A 75 -12.46 6.90 -13.27
C VAL A 75 -12.07 8.37 -13.17
N ASP A 76 -11.25 8.84 -14.10
CA ASP A 76 -11.12 10.26 -14.40
C ASP A 76 -12.43 10.72 -15.08
N PRO A 77 -13.21 11.66 -14.57
CA PRO A 77 -12.83 12.80 -13.72
C PRO A 77 -13.15 12.68 -12.21
N ASP A 78 -13.45 11.52 -11.68
CA ASP A 78 -13.79 11.37 -10.25
C ASP A 78 -12.69 11.88 -9.33
N ASN A 79 -11.43 11.66 -9.70
CA ASN A 79 -10.25 12.13 -8.96
C ASN A 79 -10.04 13.65 -9.00
N ARG A 80 -10.88 14.41 -9.72
CA ARG A 80 -10.86 15.88 -9.77
C ARG A 80 -11.77 16.53 -8.74
N ARG A 81 -12.43 15.76 -7.89
CA ARG A 81 -13.25 16.28 -6.80
C ARG A 81 -12.37 17.04 -5.79
N PRO A 82 -12.95 18.02 -5.07
CA PRO A 82 -12.21 18.68 -4.00
C PRO A 82 -11.69 17.69 -2.97
N VAL A 83 -10.44 17.84 -2.59
CA VAL A 83 -9.78 16.99 -1.59
C VAL A 83 -9.97 17.57 -0.20
N ASP A 84 -10.35 16.72 0.75
CA ASP A 84 -10.41 17.08 2.17
C ASP A 84 -9.01 17.02 2.79
N PHE A 85 -8.25 18.09 2.64
CA PHE A 85 -6.91 18.21 3.19
C PHE A 85 -6.88 18.28 4.73
N GLU A 86 -7.97 18.68 5.38
CA GLU A 86 -8.05 18.70 6.86
C GLU A 86 -8.11 17.27 7.39
N ARG A 87 -8.94 16.43 6.77
CA ARG A 87 -9.00 15.00 7.07
C ARG A 87 -7.66 14.32 6.85
N LEU A 88 -6.97 14.62 5.74
CA LEU A 88 -5.65 14.03 5.46
C LEU A 88 -4.60 14.45 6.49
N ARG A 89 -4.56 15.74 6.90
CA ARG A 89 -3.66 16.21 7.95
C ARG A 89 -3.94 15.51 9.28
N ALA A 90 -5.21 15.44 9.67
CA ALA A 90 -5.60 14.74 10.90
C ALA A 90 -5.19 13.25 10.88
N ALA A 91 -5.23 12.59 9.72
CA ALA A 91 -4.82 11.21 9.58
C ALA A 91 -3.29 11.02 9.77
N VAL A 92 -2.47 12.00 9.37
CA VAL A 92 -1.01 11.94 9.53
C VAL A 92 -0.60 12.03 11.02
N ASP A 93 -1.33 12.80 11.80
CA ASP A 93 -1.02 13.07 13.21
C ASP A 93 -1.44 11.93 14.16
N VAL A 94 -2.19 10.96 13.67
CA VAL A 94 -2.62 9.80 14.47
C VAL A 94 -1.53 8.75 14.52
N ASP A 95 -1.17 8.30 15.72
CA ASP A 95 -0.26 7.16 15.89
C ASP A 95 -1.02 5.84 15.69
N VAL A 96 -1.22 5.48 14.43
CA VAL A 96 -1.91 4.26 14.01
C VAL A 96 -0.95 3.35 13.25
N ASP A 97 -0.95 2.06 13.61
CA ASP A 97 -0.08 1.04 13.06
C ASP A 97 -0.88 -0.23 12.72
N ASP A 98 -2.09 -0.03 12.30
CA ASP A 98 -3.02 -1.06 11.85
C ASP A 98 -3.17 -0.97 10.32
N PRO A 99 -2.82 -2.03 9.56
CA PRO A 99 -2.94 -2.02 8.11
C PRO A 99 -4.39 -1.92 7.63
N ASP A 100 -5.35 -2.22 8.51
CA ASP A 100 -6.76 -2.18 8.20
C ASP A 100 -7.41 -0.82 8.57
N ASP A 101 -6.66 0.09 9.22
CA ASP A 101 -7.10 1.47 9.47
C ASP A 101 -6.89 2.34 8.22
N PRO A 102 -7.93 3.03 7.71
CA PRO A 102 -7.83 3.87 6.52
C PRO A 102 -6.84 5.05 6.65
N ARG A 103 -6.47 5.44 7.88
CA ARG A 103 -5.52 6.53 8.13
C ARG A 103 -4.06 6.11 7.97
N THR A 104 -3.78 4.82 8.07
CA THR A 104 -2.41 4.26 8.00
C THR A 104 -1.72 4.62 6.68
N LYS A 105 -2.44 4.66 5.56
CA LYS A 105 -1.86 5.04 4.27
C LYS A 105 -1.34 6.49 4.26
N ALA A 106 -2.13 7.45 4.76
CA ALA A 106 -1.72 8.85 4.80
C ALA A 106 -0.48 9.05 5.70
N ARG A 107 -0.46 8.41 6.86
CA ARG A 107 0.70 8.41 7.77
C ARG A 107 1.94 7.81 7.10
N LEU A 108 1.81 6.65 6.47
CA LEU A 108 2.90 6.00 5.75
C LEU A 108 3.42 6.91 4.63
N THR A 109 2.53 7.45 3.79
CA THR A 109 2.90 8.35 2.69
C THR A 109 3.70 9.54 3.20
N ALA A 110 3.23 10.23 4.24
CA ALA A 110 3.92 11.37 4.83
C ALA A 110 5.31 10.99 5.38
N ALA A 111 5.42 9.86 6.08
CA ALA A 111 6.68 9.38 6.63
C ALA A 111 7.69 9.01 5.53
N LEU A 112 7.24 8.40 4.43
CA LEU A 112 8.13 8.03 3.33
C LEU A 112 8.57 9.23 2.48
N LEU A 113 7.71 10.22 2.30
CA LEU A 113 8.09 11.49 1.68
C LEU A 113 9.10 12.26 2.55
N ASP A 114 8.92 12.24 3.87
CA ASP A 114 9.90 12.80 4.81
C ASP A 114 11.24 12.04 4.77
N LEU A 115 11.21 10.72 4.72
CA LEU A 115 12.41 9.89 4.53
C LEU A 115 13.16 10.30 3.25
N ARG A 116 12.46 10.44 2.14
CA ARG A 116 13.08 10.90 0.87
C ARG A 116 13.73 12.28 1.04
N ARG A 117 13.11 13.20 1.77
CA ARG A 117 13.62 14.54 2.06
C ARG A 117 14.87 14.50 2.95
N ARG A 118 14.88 13.63 3.96
CA ARG A 118 16.03 13.46 4.89
C ARG A 118 17.19 12.68 4.27
N ARG A 119 16.93 11.77 3.33
CA ARG A 119 17.90 10.89 2.68
C ARG A 119 17.97 11.10 1.16
N PRO A 120 18.11 12.31 0.65
CA PRO A 120 18.02 12.57 -0.80
C PRO A 120 19.08 11.79 -1.60
N GLY A 121 20.24 11.49 -1.02
CA GLY A 121 21.26 10.67 -1.64
C GLY A 121 20.81 9.26 -2.01
N CYS A 122 19.94 8.64 -1.19
CA CYS A 122 19.43 7.30 -1.46
C CYS A 122 18.46 7.24 -2.66
N PHE A 123 17.96 8.37 -3.12
CA PHE A 123 16.94 8.46 -4.18
C PHE A 123 17.43 9.23 -5.42
N GLY A 124 18.64 9.78 -5.36
CA GLY A 124 19.27 10.49 -6.47
C GLY A 124 19.89 9.57 -7.52
N ALA A 125 20.46 10.18 -8.56
CA ALA A 125 21.26 9.47 -9.54
C ALA A 125 22.65 9.10 -8.98
N GLY A 126 23.23 8.03 -9.51
CA GLY A 126 24.57 7.57 -9.15
C GLY A 126 24.59 6.50 -8.06
N PRO A 127 25.80 6.11 -7.58
CA PRO A 127 25.98 4.97 -6.68
C PRO A 127 25.24 5.08 -5.34
N ALA A 128 25.18 6.29 -4.78
CA ALA A 128 24.48 6.54 -3.51
C ALA A 128 22.97 6.27 -3.57
N GLY A 129 22.36 6.40 -4.76
CA GLY A 129 20.96 6.10 -5.02
C GLY A 129 20.75 4.75 -5.71
N SER A 130 21.72 3.85 -5.66
CA SER A 130 21.65 2.53 -6.29
C SER A 130 20.46 1.72 -5.75
N TYR A 131 19.86 0.94 -6.65
CA TYR A 131 18.86 -0.06 -6.30
C TYR A 131 19.53 -1.44 -6.24
N ARG A 132 19.32 -2.14 -5.15
CA ARG A 132 19.88 -3.49 -4.97
C ARG A 132 18.79 -4.42 -4.42
N PRO A 133 18.36 -5.43 -5.19
CA PRO A 133 17.50 -6.49 -4.66
C PRO A 133 18.17 -7.20 -3.48
N LEU A 134 17.40 -7.56 -2.48
CA LEU A 134 17.84 -8.36 -1.36
C LEU A 134 17.43 -9.82 -1.57
N ALA A 135 18.25 -10.75 -1.06
CA ALA A 135 17.95 -12.15 -1.12
C ALA A 135 16.74 -12.48 -0.24
N VAL A 136 15.79 -13.19 -0.81
CA VAL A 136 14.64 -13.76 -0.11
C VAL A 136 14.57 -15.23 -0.46
N THR A 137 14.43 -16.09 0.55
CA THR A 137 14.35 -17.55 0.38
C THR A 137 13.17 -18.12 1.16
N GLY A 138 12.76 -19.32 0.84
CA GLY A 138 11.67 -20.01 1.53
C GLY A 138 10.41 -20.17 0.69
N PRO A 139 9.36 -20.79 1.28
CA PRO A 139 8.15 -21.19 0.53
C PRO A 139 7.38 -20.03 -0.12
N ASP A 140 7.38 -18.87 0.51
CA ASP A 140 6.66 -17.68 0.05
C ASP A 140 7.58 -16.59 -0.54
N ALA A 141 8.80 -16.95 -0.96
CA ALA A 141 9.74 -15.98 -1.52
C ALA A 141 9.18 -15.20 -2.72
N ASP A 142 8.32 -15.83 -3.54
CA ASP A 142 7.62 -15.20 -4.66
C ASP A 142 6.63 -14.11 -4.25
N ARG A 143 6.24 -14.08 -2.97
CA ARG A 143 5.32 -13.11 -2.39
C ARG A 143 6.01 -11.90 -1.76
N VAL A 144 7.33 -11.88 -1.72
CA VAL A 144 8.10 -10.84 -1.02
C VAL A 144 8.85 -9.98 -2.03
N ILE A 145 8.78 -8.68 -1.84
CA ILE A 145 9.57 -7.67 -2.53
C ILE A 145 10.55 -7.12 -1.49
N ALA A 146 11.86 -7.33 -1.70
CA ALA A 146 12.87 -6.81 -0.80
C ALA A 146 14.01 -6.13 -1.58
N PHE A 147 14.34 -4.90 -1.20
CA PHE A 147 15.42 -4.15 -1.84
C PHE A 147 16.02 -3.10 -0.91
N ALA A 148 17.25 -2.69 -1.23
CA ALA A 148 17.92 -1.55 -0.63
C ALA A 148 18.05 -0.38 -1.63
N ARG A 149 18.05 0.84 -1.12
CA ARG A 149 18.37 2.08 -1.83
C ARG A 149 19.64 2.68 -1.24
N GLY A 150 20.72 2.62 -2.03
CA GLY A 150 22.04 2.89 -1.48
C GLY A 150 22.31 2.06 -0.24
N ASP A 151 23.02 2.67 0.72
CA ASP A 151 23.33 2.05 2.02
C ASP A 151 22.45 2.56 3.16
N GLY A 152 21.41 3.34 2.86
CA GLY A 152 20.64 4.07 3.87
C GLY A 152 19.16 3.76 3.94
N VAL A 153 18.59 2.93 3.05
CA VAL A 153 17.17 2.58 3.08
C VAL A 153 16.98 1.13 2.67
N VAL A 154 16.16 0.40 3.41
CA VAL A 154 15.74 -0.98 3.10
C VAL A 154 14.21 -1.04 3.08
N VAL A 155 13.68 -1.79 2.13
CA VAL A 155 12.24 -2.06 1.97
C VAL A 155 12.03 -3.56 1.95
N VAL A 156 11.11 -4.04 2.78
CA VAL A 156 10.57 -5.41 2.73
C VAL A 156 9.06 -5.29 2.66
N ALA A 157 8.45 -5.85 1.64
CA ALA A 157 7.02 -5.74 1.41
C ALA A 157 6.43 -7.06 0.90
N THR A 158 5.16 -7.30 1.17
CA THR A 158 4.45 -8.47 0.67
C THR A 158 3.46 -8.11 -0.42
N ARG A 159 3.15 -9.07 -1.26
CA ARG A 159 2.09 -9.03 -2.26
C ARG A 159 1.19 -10.26 -2.14
N PHE A 160 0.03 -10.22 -2.78
CA PHE A 160 -0.96 -11.30 -2.74
C PHE A 160 -1.48 -11.61 -1.32
N PRO A 161 -2.07 -10.63 -0.62
CA PRO A 161 -2.58 -10.81 0.75
C PRO A 161 -3.67 -11.88 0.85
N THR A 162 -4.32 -12.24 -0.27
CA THR A 162 -5.32 -13.30 -0.36
C THR A 162 -4.78 -14.69 -0.06
N ARG A 163 -3.45 -14.89 -0.13
CA ARG A 163 -2.79 -16.16 0.21
C ARG A 163 -2.57 -16.35 1.72
N GLY A 164 -3.02 -15.42 2.56
CA GLY A 164 -2.87 -15.47 4.01
C GLY A 164 -1.49 -15.01 4.50
N ALA A 165 -1.13 -15.39 5.72
CA ALA A 165 0.15 -15.05 6.34
C ALA A 165 1.35 -15.58 5.53
N ILE A 166 2.51 -14.94 5.70
CA ILE A 166 3.77 -15.42 5.14
C ILE A 166 4.26 -16.61 5.95
N ASP A 167 4.71 -17.67 5.27
CA ASP A 167 5.30 -18.84 5.91
C ASP A 167 6.51 -18.43 6.77
N PRO A 168 6.58 -18.84 8.05
CA PRO A 168 7.67 -18.48 8.95
C PRO A 168 9.08 -18.92 8.47
N ALA A 169 9.18 -19.92 7.59
CA ALA A 169 10.43 -20.35 6.99
C ALA A 169 10.87 -19.44 5.81
N THR A 170 10.07 -18.43 5.45
CA THR A 170 10.46 -17.43 4.46
C THR A 170 11.33 -16.38 5.11
N THR A 171 12.58 -16.24 4.65
CA THR A 171 13.56 -15.31 5.21
C THR A 171 14.00 -14.27 4.19
N ALA A 172 14.44 -13.12 4.70
CA ALA A 172 15.10 -12.06 3.93
C ALA A 172 16.45 -11.72 4.57
N VAL A 173 17.45 -11.42 3.74
CA VAL A 173 18.78 -11.01 4.21
C VAL A 173 18.88 -9.50 4.16
N LEU A 174 18.82 -8.87 5.34
CA LEU A 174 19.03 -7.43 5.49
C LEU A 174 20.52 -7.11 5.44
N PRO A 175 20.93 -5.96 4.88
CA PRO A 175 22.33 -5.53 4.94
C PRO A 175 22.80 -5.40 6.39
N GLU A 176 24.08 -5.68 6.62
CA GLU A 176 24.72 -5.52 7.94
C GLU A 176 24.54 -4.10 8.47
N GLY A 177 24.38 -3.98 9.78
CA GLY A 177 24.22 -2.71 10.46
C GLY A 177 22.99 -2.66 11.35
N ARG A 178 22.78 -1.50 11.96
CA ARG A 178 21.61 -1.24 12.80
C ARG A 178 20.62 -0.36 12.05
N TRP A 179 19.41 -0.81 11.95
CA TRP A 179 18.32 -0.21 11.19
C TRP A 179 17.21 0.28 12.10
N VAL A 180 16.53 1.33 11.70
CA VAL A 180 15.38 1.89 12.43
C VAL A 180 14.15 1.88 11.52
N ALA A 181 13.05 1.35 12.01
CA ALA A 181 11.81 1.25 11.25
C ALA A 181 11.14 2.63 11.08
N VAL A 182 10.67 2.93 9.89
CA VAL A 182 9.93 4.14 9.52
C VAL A 182 8.46 3.77 9.27
N PRO A 183 7.52 4.43 9.91
CA PRO A 183 7.60 5.53 10.90
C PRO A 183 7.76 5.07 12.36
N ARG A 184 7.86 3.77 12.63
CA ARG A 184 7.70 3.16 13.96
C ARG A 184 8.84 3.42 14.95
N GLY A 185 10.05 3.72 14.47
CA GLY A 185 11.22 3.91 15.31
C GLY A 185 11.81 2.64 15.95
N ALA A 186 11.24 1.46 15.71
CA ALA A 186 11.77 0.21 16.23
C ALA A 186 13.15 -0.12 15.62
N ALA A 187 14.14 -0.43 16.46
CA ALA A 187 15.47 -0.79 16.00
C ALA A 187 15.56 -2.28 15.67
N ARG A 188 16.35 -2.61 14.63
CA ARG A 188 16.63 -3.97 14.19
C ARG A 188 18.08 -4.07 13.74
N ASP A 189 18.67 -5.24 13.91
CA ASP A 189 19.99 -5.53 13.37
C ASP A 189 19.87 -6.15 11.96
N GLY A 190 20.92 -5.99 11.15
CA GLY A 190 21.04 -6.64 9.87
C GLY A 190 21.22 -8.16 10.00
N GLY A 191 21.25 -8.85 8.86
CA GLY A 191 21.38 -10.30 8.79
C GLY A 191 20.10 -10.98 8.31
N GLU A 192 20.10 -12.31 8.37
CA GLU A 192 18.95 -13.12 7.95
C GLU A 192 17.84 -13.08 9.00
N SER A 193 16.62 -12.82 8.57
CA SER A 193 15.46 -12.70 9.44
C SER A 193 14.21 -13.27 8.79
N ALA A 194 13.33 -13.90 9.58
CA ALA A 194 12.03 -14.33 9.08
C ALA A 194 11.20 -13.11 8.65
N VAL A 195 10.64 -13.17 7.46
CA VAL A 195 9.84 -12.06 6.90
C VAL A 195 8.60 -11.79 7.75
N ALA A 196 7.98 -12.82 8.28
CA ALA A 196 6.84 -12.69 9.20
C ALA A 196 7.20 -11.86 10.44
N ASP A 197 8.38 -12.08 11.05
CA ASP A 197 8.84 -11.34 12.22
C ASP A 197 9.24 -9.89 11.88
N LEU A 198 9.78 -9.68 10.67
CA LEU A 198 10.10 -8.34 10.19
C LEU A 198 8.84 -7.48 10.04
N LEU A 199 7.80 -8.03 9.48
CA LEU A 199 6.59 -7.31 9.11
C LEU A 199 5.58 -7.21 10.26
N GLY A 200 5.46 -8.25 11.10
CA GLY A 200 4.32 -8.38 12.01
C GLY A 200 3.01 -8.38 11.21
N ASP A 201 2.06 -7.56 11.61
CA ASP A 201 0.77 -7.45 10.91
C ASP A 201 0.83 -6.54 9.67
N MET A 202 1.87 -5.72 9.53
CA MET A 202 1.99 -4.79 8.40
C MET A 202 2.43 -5.48 7.12
N PRO A 203 1.90 -5.08 5.95
CA PRO A 203 2.32 -5.64 4.67
C PRO A 203 3.66 -5.08 4.17
N VAL A 204 4.20 -4.07 4.85
CA VAL A 204 5.45 -3.40 4.47
C VAL A 204 6.22 -2.94 5.69
N LEU A 205 7.53 -3.08 5.62
CA LEU A 205 8.53 -2.53 6.54
C LEU A 205 9.51 -1.69 5.73
N VAL A 206 9.75 -0.47 6.21
CA VAL A 206 10.80 0.42 5.69
C VAL A 206 11.78 0.70 6.81
N LEU A 207 13.07 0.62 6.52
CA LEU A 207 14.16 0.81 7.46
C LEU A 207 15.12 1.89 6.96
N GLU A 208 15.65 2.71 7.88
CA GLU A 208 16.73 3.67 7.63
C GLU A 208 17.88 3.56 8.62
#